data_4edb70f3874d2e6aa626051e67154058
#
_entry.id   4edb70f3874d2e6aa626051e67154058
#
_cell.length_a   1.000
_cell.length_b   1.000
_cell.length_c   1.000
_cell.angle_alpha   90.00
_cell.angle_beta   90.00
_cell.angle_gamma   90.00
#
_symmetry.space_group_name_H-M   'P 1'
#
loop_
_entity.id
_entity.type
_entity.pdbx_description
1 polymer ?
#
loop_
_entity_poly.entity_id
_entity_poly.type
_entity_poly.pdbx_seq_one_letter_code
_entity_poly.pdbx_strand_id
1 'polypeptide(L)'
;MNTVFIADDELIIRQGLKCIIDWSALGFEVIGEAANGEDALQFITKYNPDMVMLDIRMPKLTGLDVVKQAREQGYKGKVIILSGFTDFKYAQSAIRYGVEYYLTKPIDEDELFNTVKEIKKLLLDEAQKKEEMEEYRSKARNMILQDILNNNIPSTVDFQNLNLQADVYQVVIYEKYSHHASKMTYRFSDLLKVTNTDNSSYENITLDDNEILILKGPFTIKKFEEFLEHYDREQKPQTNSPLDSLFITYGRIVSDIED
;
A
#
# COMPACT_ATOMS: atom_id res chain seq x y z
N MET A 1 4.80 6.55 11.16
CA MET A 1 5.89 6.23 12.11
C MET A 1 6.26 4.79 11.81
N ASN A 2 7.55 4.50 11.61
CA ASN A 2 7.97 3.14 11.30
C ASN A 2 7.98 2.28 12.57
N THR A 3 7.80 0.99 12.43
CA THR A 3 7.64 0.04 13.54
C THR A 3 8.87 -0.81 13.76
N VAL A 4 9.25 -1.04 15.02
CA VAL A 4 10.40 -1.85 15.43
C VAL A 4 9.95 -2.98 16.34
N PHE A 5 10.49 -4.16 16.12
CA PHE A 5 10.35 -5.31 16.99
C PHE A 5 11.73 -5.78 17.47
N ILE A 6 11.82 -6.19 18.75
CA ILE A 6 13.09 -6.58 19.39
C ILE A 6 12.94 -8.00 19.94
N ALA A 7 13.89 -8.89 19.61
CA ALA A 7 13.95 -10.22 20.22
C ALA A 7 15.35 -10.55 20.72
N ASP A 8 15.40 -10.93 21.98
CA ASP A 8 16.62 -11.31 22.71
C ASP A 8 16.16 -12.13 23.92
N ASP A 9 16.86 -13.18 24.32
CA ASP A 9 16.46 -13.99 25.48
C ASP A 9 16.74 -13.28 26.82
N GLU A 10 17.67 -12.33 26.83
CA GLU A 10 18.03 -11.54 28.01
C GLU A 10 17.10 -10.32 28.17
N LEU A 11 16.28 -10.31 29.22
CA LEU A 11 15.37 -9.20 29.52
C LEU A 11 16.09 -7.86 29.60
N ILE A 12 17.29 -7.84 30.23
CA ILE A 12 18.06 -6.62 30.44
C ILE A 12 18.51 -6.00 29.09
N ILE A 13 18.83 -6.82 28.12
CA ILE A 13 19.20 -6.38 26.78
C ILE A 13 17.99 -5.76 26.09
N ARG A 14 16.82 -6.43 26.12
CA ARG A 14 15.59 -5.89 25.52
C ARG A 14 15.20 -4.54 26.12
N GLN A 15 15.29 -4.40 27.45
CA GLN A 15 15.00 -3.12 28.12
C GLN A 15 16.06 -2.05 27.78
N GLY A 16 17.34 -2.41 27.73
CA GLY A 16 18.41 -1.54 27.30
C GLY A 16 18.19 -1.01 25.89
N LEU A 17 17.88 -1.87 24.93
CA LEU A 17 17.61 -1.51 23.53
C LEU A 17 16.45 -0.54 23.37
N LYS A 18 15.43 -0.62 24.21
CA LYS A 18 14.30 0.32 24.18
C LYS A 18 14.67 1.72 24.66
N CYS A 19 15.72 1.85 25.48
CA CYS A 19 16.10 3.10 26.13
C CYS A 19 17.40 3.70 25.60
N ILE A 20 18.23 2.91 24.88
CA ILE A 20 19.59 3.31 24.48
C ILE A 20 19.58 4.48 23.49
N ILE A 21 18.56 4.61 22.66
CA ILE A 21 18.35 5.71 21.72
C ILE A 21 16.91 6.23 21.81
N ASP A 22 16.69 7.47 21.37
CA ASP A 22 15.36 8.03 21.21
C ASP A 22 14.72 7.56 19.90
N TRP A 23 13.98 6.45 19.97
CA TRP A 23 13.29 5.86 18.83
C TRP A 23 12.30 6.82 18.18
N SER A 24 11.58 7.60 18.99
CA SER A 24 10.56 8.52 18.49
C SER A 24 11.16 9.68 17.70
N ALA A 25 12.29 10.23 18.16
CA ALA A 25 13.03 11.26 17.44
C ALA A 25 13.56 10.75 16.08
N LEU A 26 13.89 9.45 16.00
CA LEU A 26 14.26 8.80 14.75
C LEU A 26 13.04 8.42 13.86
N GLY A 27 11.81 8.59 14.36
CA GLY A 27 10.59 8.26 13.63
C GLY A 27 10.22 6.79 13.68
N PHE A 28 10.66 6.08 14.72
CA PHE A 28 10.35 4.68 14.99
C PHE A 28 9.55 4.51 16.28
N GLU A 29 8.77 3.43 16.35
CA GLU A 29 8.05 2.99 17.53
C GLU A 29 8.35 1.51 17.79
N VAL A 30 8.75 1.18 19.01
CA VAL A 30 8.93 -0.22 19.42
C VAL A 30 7.58 -0.83 19.75
N ILE A 31 7.05 -1.66 18.86
CA ILE A 31 5.70 -2.22 18.94
C ILE A 31 5.62 -3.58 19.64
N GLY A 32 6.75 -4.19 19.96
CA GLY A 32 6.77 -5.47 20.67
C GLY A 32 8.16 -6.01 20.94
N GLU A 33 8.19 -7.05 21.76
CA GLU A 33 9.40 -7.80 22.09
C GLU A 33 9.12 -9.29 22.26
N ALA A 34 10.16 -10.13 22.11
CA ALA A 34 10.10 -11.56 22.42
C ALA A 34 11.39 -12.04 23.11
N ALA A 35 11.26 -13.11 23.91
CA ALA A 35 12.37 -13.75 24.61
C ALA A 35 12.85 -15.07 23.94
N ASN A 36 12.29 -15.44 22.81
CA ASN A 36 12.68 -16.64 22.05
C ASN A 36 12.31 -16.49 20.58
N GLY A 37 12.93 -17.34 19.73
CA GLY A 37 12.77 -17.22 18.29
C GLY A 37 11.39 -17.63 17.75
N GLU A 38 10.66 -18.52 18.43
CA GLU A 38 9.33 -18.94 17.98
C GLU A 38 8.31 -17.81 18.14
N ASP A 39 8.28 -17.19 19.32
CA ASP A 39 7.41 -16.03 19.58
C ASP A 39 7.80 -14.83 18.67
N ALA A 40 9.12 -14.67 18.41
CA ALA A 40 9.61 -13.67 17.47
C ALA A 40 9.08 -13.90 16.05
N LEU A 41 9.15 -15.14 15.54
CA LEU A 41 8.64 -15.47 14.21
C LEU A 41 7.13 -15.24 14.11
N GLN A 42 6.36 -15.65 15.11
CA GLN A 42 4.91 -15.42 15.16
C GLN A 42 4.58 -13.94 15.13
N PHE A 43 5.29 -13.12 15.91
CA PHE A 43 5.09 -11.68 15.94
C PHE A 43 5.38 -11.04 14.58
N ILE A 44 6.54 -11.36 13.99
CA ILE A 44 6.97 -10.82 12.70
C ILE A 44 5.95 -11.15 11.60
N THR A 45 5.49 -12.40 11.55
CA THR A 45 4.51 -12.84 10.55
C THR A 45 3.15 -12.15 10.72
N LYS A 46 2.73 -11.92 11.97
CA LYS A 46 1.42 -11.32 12.26
C LYS A 46 1.39 -9.81 12.07
N TYR A 47 2.43 -9.11 12.51
CA TYR A 47 2.42 -7.64 12.59
C TYR A 47 3.28 -6.97 11.51
N ASN A 48 4.12 -7.73 10.81
CA ASN A 48 4.97 -7.27 9.70
C ASN A 48 5.71 -5.95 10.00
N PRO A 49 6.53 -5.87 11.09
CA PRO A 49 7.21 -4.64 11.48
C PRO A 49 8.18 -4.17 10.38
N ASP A 50 8.40 -2.84 10.29
CA ASP A 50 9.32 -2.26 9.30
C ASP A 50 10.77 -2.64 9.56
N MET A 51 11.13 -2.84 10.83
CA MET A 51 12.46 -3.25 11.27
C MET A 51 12.38 -4.26 12.41
N VAL A 52 13.29 -5.24 12.42
CA VAL A 52 13.46 -6.19 13.52
C VAL A 52 14.91 -6.21 14.00
N MET A 53 15.09 -6.32 15.30
CA MET A 53 16.38 -6.56 15.95
C MET A 53 16.33 -7.92 16.60
N LEU A 54 17.21 -8.84 16.20
CA LEU A 54 17.17 -10.23 16.63
C LEU A 54 18.52 -10.67 17.18
N ASP A 55 18.54 -11.16 18.40
CA ASP A 55 19.70 -11.89 18.89
C ASP A 55 19.86 -13.22 18.13
N ILE A 56 21.12 -13.61 17.88
CA ILE A 56 21.40 -14.90 17.23
C ILE A 56 20.99 -16.07 18.10
N ARG A 57 21.36 -16.02 19.40
CA ARG A 57 21.19 -17.14 20.30
C ARG A 57 19.95 -16.98 21.17
N MET A 58 18.85 -17.48 20.68
CA MET A 58 17.59 -17.51 21.42
C MET A 58 17.10 -18.96 21.58
N PRO A 59 16.33 -19.25 22.65
CA PRO A 59 15.66 -20.53 22.79
C PRO A 59 14.70 -20.82 21.63
N LYS A 60 14.48 -22.11 21.34
CA LYS A 60 13.58 -22.65 20.32
C LYS A 60 14.08 -22.46 18.88
N LEU A 61 14.24 -21.22 18.42
CA LEU A 61 14.78 -20.88 17.10
C LEU A 61 15.90 -19.86 17.26
N THR A 62 16.96 -19.99 16.49
CA THR A 62 18.01 -18.96 16.41
C THR A 62 17.47 -17.73 15.65
N GLY A 63 18.05 -16.53 15.88
CA GLY A 63 17.67 -15.33 15.14
C GLY A 63 17.82 -15.49 13.63
N LEU A 64 18.82 -16.25 13.16
CA LEU A 64 18.99 -16.54 11.72
C LEU A 64 17.94 -17.48 11.19
N ASP A 65 17.46 -18.47 11.98
CA ASP A 65 16.34 -19.33 11.59
C ASP A 65 15.04 -18.52 11.50
N VAL A 66 14.84 -17.57 12.43
CA VAL A 66 13.71 -16.64 12.39
C VAL A 66 13.74 -15.83 11.10
N VAL A 67 14.88 -15.22 10.77
CA VAL A 67 15.01 -14.44 9.52
C VAL A 67 14.70 -15.29 8.30
N LYS A 68 15.30 -16.49 8.21
CA LYS A 68 15.09 -17.42 7.10
C LYS A 68 13.61 -17.71 6.92
N GLN A 69 12.93 -18.18 7.99
CA GLN A 69 11.52 -18.55 7.92
C GLN A 69 10.60 -17.36 7.66
N ALA A 70 10.91 -16.18 8.23
CA ALA A 70 10.16 -14.96 7.96
C ALA A 70 10.28 -14.53 6.48
N ARG A 71 11.49 -14.61 5.90
CA ARG A 71 11.71 -14.32 4.46
C ARG A 71 10.96 -15.31 3.56
N GLU A 72 10.96 -16.61 3.90
CA GLU A 72 10.19 -17.64 3.19
C GLU A 72 8.67 -17.37 3.23
N GLN A 73 8.19 -16.71 4.30
CA GLN A 73 6.79 -16.28 4.47
C GLN A 73 6.51 -14.88 3.87
N GLY A 74 7.48 -14.28 3.18
CA GLY A 74 7.31 -13.01 2.46
C GLY A 74 7.62 -11.74 3.26
N TYR A 75 8.18 -11.84 4.46
CA TYR A 75 8.62 -10.68 5.24
C TYR A 75 9.70 -9.89 4.49
N LYS A 76 9.51 -8.58 4.35
CA LYS A 76 10.41 -7.67 3.62
C LYS A 76 11.01 -6.55 4.49
N GLY A 77 10.64 -6.48 5.77
CA GLY A 77 11.18 -5.48 6.69
C GLY A 77 12.70 -5.61 6.89
N LYS A 78 13.32 -4.60 7.42
CA LYS A 78 14.77 -4.54 7.65
C LYS A 78 15.16 -5.39 8.85
N VAL A 79 16.34 -5.99 8.79
CA VAL A 79 16.81 -6.91 9.83
C VAL A 79 18.18 -6.45 10.35
N ILE A 80 18.25 -6.26 11.67
CA ILE A 80 19.50 -6.11 12.42
C ILE A 80 19.70 -7.38 13.23
N ILE A 81 20.85 -8.05 13.04
CA ILE A 81 21.27 -9.15 13.90
C ILE A 81 22.16 -8.61 15.03
N LEU A 82 21.86 -9.04 16.24
CA LEU A 82 22.66 -8.78 17.43
C LEU A 82 23.43 -10.03 17.79
N SER A 83 24.74 -9.93 18.06
CA SER A 83 25.56 -11.10 18.36
C SER A 83 26.65 -10.81 19.40
N GLY A 84 26.78 -11.70 20.37
CA GLY A 84 27.92 -11.71 21.28
C GLY A 84 29.20 -12.33 20.71
N PHE A 85 29.17 -12.77 19.45
CA PHE A 85 30.26 -13.53 18.84
C PHE A 85 30.64 -12.94 17.47
N THR A 86 31.94 -12.82 17.25
CA THR A 86 32.55 -12.48 15.97
C THR A 86 32.66 -13.70 15.04
N ASP A 87 31.73 -14.66 15.11
CA ASP A 87 31.81 -15.87 14.29
C ASP A 87 31.42 -15.55 12.83
N PHE A 88 32.40 -15.59 11.97
CA PHE A 88 32.29 -15.34 10.54
C PHE A 88 31.20 -16.15 9.85
N LYS A 89 30.88 -17.36 10.34
CA LYS A 89 29.85 -18.21 9.77
C LYS A 89 28.44 -17.61 9.94
N TYR A 90 28.17 -16.95 11.07
CA TYR A 90 26.89 -16.29 11.30
C TYR A 90 26.73 -15.06 10.40
N ALA A 91 27.79 -14.26 10.27
CA ALA A 91 27.78 -13.10 9.37
C ALA A 91 27.56 -13.53 7.90
N GLN A 92 28.21 -14.60 7.44
CA GLN A 92 28.00 -15.13 6.08
C GLN A 92 26.57 -15.64 5.87
N SER A 93 25.98 -16.28 6.86
CA SER A 93 24.59 -16.76 6.80
C SER A 93 23.60 -15.59 6.81
N ALA A 94 23.87 -14.55 7.62
CA ALA A 94 23.08 -13.34 7.69
C ALA A 94 22.97 -12.64 6.31
N ILE A 95 24.10 -12.46 5.62
CA ILE A 95 24.12 -11.90 4.25
C ILE A 95 23.26 -12.71 3.30
N ARG A 96 23.31 -14.04 3.37
CA ARG A 96 22.53 -14.95 2.48
C ARG A 96 21.03 -14.82 2.69
N TYR A 97 20.57 -14.44 3.90
CA TYR A 97 19.15 -14.26 4.21
C TYR A 97 18.70 -12.79 4.11
N GLY A 98 19.53 -11.91 3.55
CA GLY A 98 19.18 -10.50 3.35
C GLY A 98 19.09 -9.71 4.66
N VAL A 99 19.99 -9.99 5.58
CA VAL A 99 20.19 -9.17 6.78
C VAL A 99 20.95 -7.92 6.38
N GLU A 100 20.42 -6.76 6.71
CA GLU A 100 21.04 -5.49 6.35
C GLU A 100 22.20 -5.13 7.27
N TYR A 101 22.07 -5.39 8.57
CA TYR A 101 23.09 -5.00 9.57
C TYR A 101 23.35 -6.09 10.60
N TYR A 102 24.59 -6.13 11.05
CA TYR A 102 25.06 -7.05 12.06
C TYR A 102 25.83 -6.26 13.12
N LEU A 103 25.29 -6.19 14.34
CA LEU A 103 25.88 -5.48 15.46
C LEU A 103 26.45 -6.44 16.49
N THR A 104 27.61 -6.15 17.02
CA THR A 104 28.25 -6.97 18.06
C THR A 104 27.91 -6.46 19.46
N LYS A 105 27.60 -7.39 20.38
CA LYS A 105 27.44 -7.08 21.80
C LYS A 105 28.81 -6.93 22.49
N PRO A 106 29.02 -5.94 23.37
CA PRO A 106 28.03 -4.99 23.85
C PRO A 106 27.69 -3.96 22.77
N ILE A 107 26.38 -3.59 22.67
CA ILE A 107 25.90 -2.70 21.66
C ILE A 107 26.31 -1.27 21.99
N ASP A 108 27.04 -0.64 21.07
CA ASP A 108 27.42 0.76 21.15
C ASP A 108 26.26 1.65 20.73
N GLU A 109 25.97 2.72 21.50
CA GLU A 109 24.86 3.64 21.24
C GLU A 109 25.03 4.35 19.91
N ASP A 110 26.22 4.84 19.58
CA ASP A 110 26.49 5.56 18.35
C ASP A 110 26.38 4.64 17.13
N GLU A 111 26.85 3.39 17.25
CA GLU A 111 26.75 2.38 16.20
C GLU A 111 25.28 2.05 15.91
N LEU A 112 24.48 1.82 16.96
CA LEU A 112 23.05 1.55 16.81
C LEU A 112 22.32 2.76 16.23
N PHE A 113 22.58 3.96 16.76
CA PHE A 113 21.94 5.19 16.27
C PHE A 113 22.21 5.40 14.77
N ASN A 114 23.46 5.25 14.33
CA ASN A 114 23.84 5.40 12.93
C ASN A 114 23.19 4.33 12.05
N THR A 115 23.15 3.07 12.52
CA THR A 115 22.51 1.96 11.83
C THR A 115 21.02 2.20 11.63
N VAL A 116 20.31 2.63 12.67
CA VAL A 116 18.86 2.94 12.60
C VAL A 116 18.60 4.12 11.67
N LYS A 117 19.50 5.13 11.67
CA LYS A 117 19.41 6.27 10.75
C LYS A 117 19.59 5.87 9.28
N GLU A 118 20.51 4.96 9.00
CA GLU A 118 20.69 4.41 7.65
C GLU A 118 19.46 3.58 7.22
N ILE A 119 18.91 2.74 8.09
CA ILE A 119 17.68 1.99 7.82
C ILE A 119 16.52 2.93 7.54
N LYS A 120 16.37 4.00 8.32
CA LYS A 120 15.35 5.02 8.05
C LYS A 120 15.46 5.58 6.64
N LYS A 121 16.70 5.89 6.20
CA LYS A 121 16.92 6.38 4.83
C LYS A 121 16.51 5.34 3.79
N LEU A 122 16.88 4.06 3.98
CA LEU A 122 16.49 2.99 3.07
C LEU A 122 14.97 2.85 2.97
N LEU A 123 14.24 2.90 4.10
CA LEU A 123 12.77 2.82 4.13
C LEU A 123 12.13 4.02 3.43
N LEU A 124 12.67 5.22 3.58
CA LEU A 124 12.19 6.42 2.88
C LEU A 124 12.43 6.33 1.36
N ASP A 125 13.62 5.88 0.95
CA ASP A 125 13.96 5.72 -0.46
C ASP A 125 13.08 4.64 -1.14
N GLU A 126 12.76 3.55 -0.42
CA GLU A 126 11.84 2.51 -0.90
C GLU A 126 10.41 3.02 -1.01
N ALA A 127 9.93 3.79 -0.02
CA ALA A 127 8.60 4.39 -0.04
C ALA A 127 8.46 5.40 -1.20
N GLN A 128 9.46 6.24 -1.41
CA GLN A 128 9.47 7.21 -2.51
C GLN A 128 9.48 6.52 -3.87
N LYS A 129 10.32 5.50 -4.08
CA LYS A 129 10.35 4.72 -5.33
C LYS A 129 9.01 4.04 -5.60
N LYS A 130 8.34 3.54 -4.55
CA LYS A 130 7.01 2.95 -4.69
C LYS A 130 5.99 3.98 -5.12
N GLU A 131 5.99 5.17 -4.51
CA GLU A 131 5.09 6.27 -4.85
C GLU A 131 5.31 6.74 -6.30
N GLU A 132 6.56 6.96 -6.71
CA GLU A 132 6.92 7.31 -8.08
C GLU A 132 6.43 6.25 -9.09
N MET A 133 6.61 4.97 -8.77
CA MET A 133 6.15 3.87 -9.63
C MET A 133 4.62 3.85 -9.76
N GLU A 134 3.88 4.07 -8.67
CA GLU A 134 2.42 4.16 -8.71
C GLU A 134 1.96 5.38 -9.53
N GLU A 135 2.64 6.51 -9.40
CA GLU A 135 2.36 7.69 -10.22
C GLU A 135 2.59 7.42 -11.72
N TYR A 136 3.72 6.78 -12.08
CA TYR A 136 3.98 6.39 -13.46
C TYR A 136 2.94 5.41 -14.00
N ARG A 137 2.54 4.41 -13.20
CA ARG A 137 1.48 3.47 -13.58
C ARG A 137 0.15 4.18 -13.80
N SER A 138 -0.20 5.11 -12.93
CA SER A 138 -1.43 5.90 -13.05
C SER A 138 -1.43 6.76 -14.33
N LYS A 139 -0.32 7.44 -14.62
CA LYS A 139 -0.17 8.22 -15.86
C LYS A 139 -0.26 7.36 -17.12
N ALA A 140 0.44 6.22 -17.14
CA ALA A 140 0.40 5.29 -18.28
C ALA A 140 -1.03 4.76 -18.50
N ARG A 141 -1.73 4.38 -17.41
CA ARG A 141 -3.12 3.94 -17.46
C ARG A 141 -4.02 5.01 -18.07
N ASN A 142 -3.93 6.25 -17.59
CA ASN A 142 -4.75 7.35 -18.10
C ASN A 142 -4.50 7.60 -19.60
N MET A 143 -3.25 7.55 -20.06
CA MET A 143 -2.94 7.69 -21.48
C MET A 143 -3.58 6.58 -22.32
N ILE A 144 -3.47 5.33 -21.88
CA ILE A 144 -4.08 4.19 -22.57
C ILE A 144 -5.61 4.31 -22.63
N LEU A 145 -6.24 4.70 -21.52
CA LEU A 145 -7.68 4.89 -21.49
C LEU A 145 -8.14 6.05 -22.39
N GLN A 146 -7.38 7.13 -22.47
CA GLN A 146 -7.62 8.21 -23.45
C GLN A 146 -7.47 7.73 -24.88
N ASP A 147 -6.45 6.91 -25.19
CA ASP A 147 -6.25 6.35 -26.51
C ASP A 147 -7.42 5.43 -26.91
N ILE A 148 -7.92 4.58 -25.98
CA ILE A 148 -9.11 3.74 -26.20
C ILE A 148 -10.34 4.60 -26.51
N LEU A 149 -10.61 5.61 -25.70
CA LEU A 149 -11.75 6.52 -25.91
C LEU A 149 -11.66 7.30 -27.24
N ASN A 150 -10.46 7.56 -27.74
CA ASN A 150 -10.21 8.18 -29.05
C ASN A 150 -10.17 7.19 -30.20
N ASN A 151 -10.51 5.92 -29.97
CA ASN A 151 -10.45 4.83 -30.95
C ASN A 151 -9.05 4.60 -31.54
N ASN A 152 -8.00 4.86 -30.72
CA ASN A 152 -6.60 4.69 -31.07
C ASN A 152 -5.98 3.59 -30.20
N ILE A 153 -6.40 2.35 -30.41
CA ILE A 153 -6.04 1.23 -29.53
C ILE A 153 -4.62 0.76 -29.84
N PRO A 154 -3.68 0.83 -28.88
CA PRO A 154 -2.33 0.33 -29.07
C PRO A 154 -2.32 -1.21 -29.14
N SER A 155 -1.76 -1.80 -30.19
CA SER A 155 -1.72 -3.24 -30.45
C SER A 155 -0.94 -4.10 -29.44
N THR A 156 -0.35 -3.51 -28.39
CA THR A 156 0.58 -4.18 -27.44
C THR A 156 0.24 -3.90 -25.96
N VAL A 157 -0.99 -3.50 -25.64
CA VAL A 157 -1.38 -3.20 -24.26
C VAL A 157 -1.71 -4.47 -23.50
N ASP A 158 -1.06 -4.67 -22.36
CA ASP A 158 -1.43 -5.71 -21.40
C ASP A 158 -2.45 -5.16 -20.39
N PHE A 159 -3.72 -5.35 -20.71
CA PHE A 159 -4.86 -4.90 -19.89
C PHE A 159 -4.90 -5.56 -18.50
N GLN A 160 -4.33 -6.77 -18.34
CA GLN A 160 -4.28 -7.45 -17.04
C GLN A 160 -3.35 -6.72 -16.08
N ASN A 161 -2.15 -6.38 -16.51
CA ASN A 161 -1.17 -5.66 -15.70
C ASN A 161 -1.59 -4.25 -15.32
N LEU A 162 -2.55 -3.67 -16.08
CA LEU A 162 -3.11 -2.35 -15.80
C LEU A 162 -4.40 -2.41 -14.98
N ASN A 163 -4.86 -3.60 -14.59
CA ASN A 163 -6.14 -3.80 -13.90
C ASN A 163 -7.34 -3.21 -14.66
N LEU A 164 -7.30 -3.27 -16.00
CA LEU A 164 -8.36 -2.80 -16.88
C LEU A 164 -9.31 -3.92 -17.31
N GLN A 165 -9.04 -5.17 -16.98
CA GLN A 165 -9.86 -6.31 -17.38
C GLN A 165 -11.11 -6.46 -16.50
N ALA A 166 -12.26 -6.62 -17.13
CA ALA A 166 -13.53 -6.97 -16.50
C ALA A 166 -14.41 -7.76 -17.48
N ASP A 167 -15.46 -8.41 -16.98
CA ASP A 167 -16.40 -9.17 -17.81
C ASP A 167 -17.29 -8.27 -18.66
N VAL A 168 -17.59 -7.08 -18.17
CA VAL A 168 -18.44 -6.09 -18.84
C VAL A 168 -18.04 -4.68 -18.42
N TYR A 169 -18.30 -3.73 -19.31
CA TYR A 169 -18.00 -2.31 -19.15
C TYR A 169 -19.20 -1.44 -19.50
N GLN A 170 -19.25 -0.26 -18.89
CA GLN A 170 -20.18 0.79 -19.27
C GLN A 170 -19.52 2.15 -19.08
N VAL A 171 -19.55 2.98 -20.12
CA VAL A 171 -19.04 4.35 -20.06
C VAL A 171 -20.14 5.28 -19.56
N VAL A 172 -19.79 6.12 -18.60
CA VAL A 172 -20.64 7.16 -18.04
C VAL A 172 -19.93 8.49 -18.13
N ILE A 173 -20.55 9.48 -18.70
CA ILE A 173 -20.05 10.86 -18.77
C ILE A 173 -20.89 11.70 -17.83
N TYR A 174 -20.24 12.46 -16.96
CA TYR A 174 -20.94 13.37 -16.10
C TYR A 174 -20.30 14.76 -16.08
N GLU A 175 -21.16 15.76 -16.12
CA GLU A 175 -20.79 17.17 -16.04
C GLU A 175 -21.26 17.75 -14.71
N LYS A 176 -20.36 18.47 -14.04
CA LYS A 176 -20.71 19.25 -12.85
C LYS A 176 -21.03 20.68 -13.26
N TYR A 177 -22.30 21.05 -13.18
CA TYR A 177 -22.70 22.45 -13.35
C TYR A 177 -22.59 23.19 -12.02
N SER A 178 -21.50 23.90 -11.79
CA SER A 178 -21.35 24.69 -10.56
C SER A 178 -21.76 26.14 -10.80
N HIS A 179 -23.00 26.50 -10.46
CA HIS A 179 -23.39 27.92 -10.41
C HIS A 179 -23.09 28.60 -9.07
N HIS A 180 -22.70 27.86 -8.03
CA HIS A 180 -22.26 28.43 -6.75
C HIS A 180 -21.17 27.60 -6.08
N ALA A 181 -20.17 28.30 -5.56
CA ALA A 181 -18.97 27.82 -4.92
C ALA A 181 -19.20 27.05 -3.60
N SER A 182 -19.82 25.88 -3.64
CA SER A 182 -19.73 24.94 -2.53
C SER A 182 -18.65 23.89 -2.83
N LYS A 183 -17.57 23.96 -2.06
CA LYS A 183 -16.39 23.06 -2.16
C LYS A 183 -16.68 21.61 -1.67
N MET A 184 -17.85 21.07 -1.87
CA MET A 184 -18.10 19.65 -1.54
C MET A 184 -17.81 18.79 -2.75
N THR A 185 -16.65 18.14 -2.73
CA THR A 185 -16.24 17.16 -3.73
C THR A 185 -16.76 15.79 -3.29
N TYR A 186 -17.91 15.38 -3.82
CA TYR A 186 -18.37 14.00 -3.65
C TYR A 186 -17.53 13.08 -4.53
N ARG A 187 -17.04 11.98 -3.95
CA ARG A 187 -16.44 10.91 -4.73
C ARG A 187 -17.56 10.05 -5.30
N PHE A 188 -17.43 9.64 -6.55
CA PHE A 188 -18.43 8.80 -7.21
C PHE A 188 -18.58 7.43 -6.52
N SER A 189 -17.51 6.91 -5.91
CA SER A 189 -17.52 5.73 -5.04
C SER A 189 -18.52 5.84 -3.90
N ASP A 190 -18.65 7.02 -3.30
CA ASP A 190 -19.53 7.25 -2.16
C ASP A 190 -21.00 7.26 -2.63
N LEU A 191 -21.25 7.79 -3.83
CA LEU A 191 -22.58 7.79 -4.46
C LEU A 191 -23.02 6.38 -4.83
N LEU A 192 -22.13 5.59 -5.43
CA LEU A 192 -22.42 4.20 -5.82
C LEU A 192 -22.37 3.21 -4.66
N LYS A 193 -21.82 3.63 -3.50
CA LYS A 193 -21.57 2.74 -2.35
C LYS A 193 -20.72 1.51 -2.75
N VAL A 194 -19.72 1.73 -3.58
CA VAL A 194 -18.76 0.70 -4.01
C VAL A 194 -17.35 1.03 -3.54
N THR A 195 -16.58 0.00 -3.25
CA THR A 195 -15.14 0.15 -2.97
C THR A 195 -14.42 0.18 -4.31
N ASN A 196 -13.53 1.16 -4.52
CA ASN A 196 -12.74 1.29 -5.73
C ASN A 196 -11.23 1.26 -5.44
N THR A 197 -10.78 0.28 -4.67
CA THR A 197 -9.37 0.07 -4.39
C THR A 197 -8.67 -0.37 -5.69
N ASP A 198 -7.54 0.28 -6.00
CA ASP A 198 -6.76 0.05 -7.22
C ASP A 198 -7.61 0.12 -8.51
N ASN A 199 -8.63 0.99 -8.52
CA ASN A 199 -9.58 1.14 -9.62
C ASN A 199 -10.29 -0.18 -10.00
N SER A 200 -10.60 -1.03 -9.03
CA SER A 200 -11.21 -2.34 -9.26
C SER A 200 -12.64 -2.26 -9.78
N SER A 201 -13.38 -1.22 -9.44
CA SER A 201 -14.80 -1.06 -9.79
C SER A 201 -15.04 -0.11 -10.95
N TYR A 202 -14.27 0.96 -11.05
CA TYR A 202 -14.36 1.91 -12.15
C TYR A 202 -13.06 2.67 -12.37
N GLU A 203 -12.85 3.16 -13.60
CA GLU A 203 -11.85 4.17 -13.93
C GLU A 203 -12.49 5.56 -13.94
N ASN A 204 -11.73 6.58 -13.54
CA ASN A 204 -12.13 7.98 -13.68
C ASN A 204 -11.10 8.73 -14.53
N ILE A 205 -11.56 9.35 -15.61
CA ILE A 205 -10.73 10.05 -16.59
C ILE A 205 -11.33 11.42 -16.84
N THR A 206 -10.51 12.43 -16.97
CA THR A 206 -10.94 13.74 -17.46
C THR A 206 -10.54 13.88 -18.93
N LEU A 207 -11.49 14.14 -19.80
CA LEU A 207 -11.28 14.38 -21.24
C LEU A 207 -12.11 15.59 -21.66
N ASP A 208 -11.46 16.62 -22.23
CA ASP A 208 -12.11 17.84 -22.73
C ASP A 208 -13.05 18.49 -21.68
N ASP A 209 -12.57 18.62 -20.44
CA ASP A 209 -13.30 19.14 -19.26
C ASP A 209 -14.48 18.27 -18.78
N ASN A 210 -14.74 17.14 -19.40
CA ASN A 210 -15.74 16.16 -18.95
C ASN A 210 -15.10 15.10 -18.06
N GLU A 211 -15.82 14.69 -17.03
CA GLU A 211 -15.46 13.54 -16.21
C GLU A 211 -16.09 12.29 -16.82
N ILE A 212 -15.25 11.32 -17.16
CA ILE A 212 -15.66 10.05 -17.76
C ILE A 212 -15.37 8.94 -16.78
N LEU A 213 -16.37 8.13 -16.52
CA LEU A 213 -16.23 6.90 -15.73
C LEU A 213 -16.38 5.70 -16.66
N ILE A 214 -15.46 4.75 -16.51
CA ILE A 214 -15.60 3.43 -17.13
C ILE A 214 -15.93 2.45 -16.00
N LEU A 215 -17.20 2.11 -15.87
CA LEU A 215 -17.68 1.15 -14.88
C LEU A 215 -17.23 -0.26 -15.29
N LYS A 216 -16.78 -1.05 -14.32
CA LYS A 216 -16.25 -2.40 -14.53
C LYS A 216 -17.05 -3.44 -13.75
N GLY A 217 -17.46 -4.48 -14.45
CA GLY A 217 -18.15 -5.62 -13.89
C GLY A 217 -19.65 -5.41 -13.59
N PRO A 218 -20.41 -6.51 -13.56
CA PRO A 218 -21.88 -6.45 -13.46
C PRO A 218 -22.36 -5.88 -12.13
N PHE A 219 -21.59 -6.06 -11.05
CA PHE A 219 -21.95 -5.52 -9.73
C PHE A 219 -21.93 -3.99 -9.71
N THR A 220 -20.88 -3.38 -10.26
CA THR A 220 -20.73 -1.91 -10.30
C THR A 220 -21.80 -1.28 -11.19
N ILE A 221 -22.06 -1.89 -12.35
CA ILE A 221 -23.09 -1.44 -13.29
C ILE A 221 -24.47 -1.50 -12.62
N LYS A 222 -24.81 -2.60 -11.94
CA LYS A 222 -26.05 -2.71 -11.19
C LYS A 222 -26.19 -1.63 -10.11
N LYS A 223 -25.11 -1.30 -9.40
CA LYS A 223 -25.12 -0.20 -8.41
C LYS A 223 -25.34 1.16 -9.05
N PHE A 224 -24.84 1.36 -10.25
CA PHE A 224 -25.12 2.56 -11.03
C PHE A 224 -26.58 2.64 -11.47
N GLU A 225 -27.19 1.54 -11.92
CA GLU A 225 -28.62 1.48 -12.24
C GLU A 225 -29.50 1.75 -11.01
N GLU A 226 -29.18 1.15 -9.85
CA GLU A 226 -29.85 1.43 -8.58
C GLU A 226 -29.74 2.91 -8.19
N PHE A 227 -28.58 3.53 -8.42
CA PHE A 227 -28.37 4.96 -8.18
C PHE A 227 -29.27 5.82 -9.09
N LEU A 228 -29.33 5.53 -10.40
CA LEU A 228 -30.18 6.26 -11.35
C LEU A 228 -31.65 6.16 -10.98
N GLU A 229 -32.14 4.95 -10.62
CA GLU A 229 -33.54 4.76 -10.20
C GLU A 229 -33.92 5.59 -8.96
N HIS A 230 -33.00 5.73 -8.00
CA HIS A 230 -33.22 6.57 -6.82
C HIS A 230 -33.14 8.05 -7.17
N TYR A 231 -32.23 8.44 -8.05
CA TYR A 231 -32.05 9.81 -8.50
C TYR A 231 -33.30 10.33 -9.22
N ASP A 232 -33.90 9.53 -10.11
CA ASP A 232 -35.14 9.89 -10.82
C ASP A 232 -36.38 10.00 -9.90
N ARG A 233 -36.43 9.22 -8.82
CA ARG A 233 -37.56 9.23 -7.88
C ARG A 233 -37.53 10.40 -6.90
N GLU A 234 -36.38 10.95 -6.59
CA GLU A 234 -36.21 12.05 -5.62
C GLU A 234 -36.29 13.44 -6.26
N GLN A 235 -36.58 13.57 -7.55
CA GLN A 235 -36.74 14.87 -8.24
C GLN A 235 -37.95 15.69 -7.70
N LYS A 236 -37.83 16.14 -6.46
CA LYS A 236 -38.44 17.43 -6.04
C LYS A 236 -37.26 18.38 -5.78
N PRO A 237 -37.29 19.60 -6.38
CA PRO A 237 -36.23 20.56 -6.18
C PRO A 237 -36.15 20.94 -4.70
N GLN A 238 -35.31 20.26 -3.93
CA GLN A 238 -34.83 20.76 -2.66
C GLN A 238 -33.67 21.69 -3.01
N THR A 239 -33.97 22.96 -3.03
CA THR A 239 -33.02 24.07 -3.22
C THR A 239 -31.85 23.90 -2.27
N ASN A 240 -30.78 23.27 -2.72
CA ASN A 240 -29.43 23.09 -2.18
C ASN A 240 -28.90 21.64 -2.23
N SER A 241 -29.48 20.72 -3.01
CA SER A 241 -28.86 19.41 -3.22
C SER A 241 -27.68 19.56 -4.19
N PRO A 242 -26.47 19.05 -3.85
CA PRO A 242 -25.33 19.05 -4.78
C PRO A 242 -25.58 18.18 -6.04
N LEU A 243 -26.64 17.38 -6.04
CA LEU A 243 -27.07 16.55 -7.17
C LEU A 243 -27.95 17.33 -8.17
N ASP A 244 -28.50 18.50 -7.81
CA ASP A 244 -29.38 19.30 -8.68
C ASP A 244 -28.65 19.90 -9.91
N SER A 245 -27.34 19.72 -10.00
CA SER A 245 -26.50 20.22 -11.10
C SER A 245 -25.64 19.13 -11.75
N LEU A 246 -26.05 17.87 -11.66
CA LEU A 246 -25.33 16.75 -12.25
C LEU A 246 -26.04 16.26 -13.51
N PHE A 247 -25.40 16.43 -14.67
CA PHE A 247 -25.85 15.82 -15.92
C PHE A 247 -25.11 14.50 -16.14
N ILE A 248 -25.85 13.42 -16.37
CA ILE A 248 -25.31 12.09 -16.57
C ILE A 248 -25.75 11.58 -17.94
N THR A 249 -24.80 11.18 -18.76
CA THR A 249 -25.01 10.45 -20.00
C THR A 249 -24.27 9.13 -19.92
N TYR A 250 -24.87 8.02 -20.36
CA TYR A 250 -24.24 6.72 -20.32
C TYR A 250 -24.50 5.93 -21.59
N GLY A 251 -23.50 5.11 -21.95
CA GLY A 251 -23.54 4.22 -23.12
C GLY A 251 -24.15 2.87 -22.81
N ARG A 252 -24.17 2.02 -23.82
CA ARG A 252 -24.55 0.60 -23.68
C ARG A 252 -23.51 -0.15 -22.85
N ILE A 253 -23.93 -1.31 -22.30
CA ILE A 253 -23.01 -2.26 -21.68
C ILE A 253 -22.32 -3.06 -22.78
N VAL A 254 -21.01 -3.18 -22.72
CA VAL A 254 -20.17 -3.93 -23.65
C VAL A 254 -19.35 -5.00 -22.92
N SER A 255 -18.94 -6.04 -23.65
CA SER A 255 -18.14 -7.15 -23.11
C SER A 255 -16.64 -6.96 -23.31
N ASP A 256 -16.25 -5.98 -24.09
CA ASP A 256 -14.85 -5.63 -24.33
C ASP A 256 -14.64 -4.14 -24.08
N ILE A 257 -13.47 -3.80 -23.55
CA ILE A 257 -13.11 -2.39 -23.27
C ILE A 257 -12.81 -1.63 -24.57
N GLU A 258 -12.56 -2.34 -25.65
CA GLU A 258 -12.28 -1.79 -26.99
C GLU A 258 -13.58 -1.46 -27.77
N ASP A 259 -14.73 -1.96 -27.33
CA ASP A 259 -16.07 -1.72 -27.90
C ASP A 259 -16.71 -0.43 -27.37
#